data_953e0d59f7d5234686997f6250677df3
#
_entry.id   953e0d59f7d5234686997f6250677df3
#
_cell.length_a   1.000
_cell.length_b   1.000
_cell.length_c   1.000
_cell.angle_alpha   90.00
_cell.angle_beta   90.00
_cell.angle_gamma   90.00
#
_symmetry.space_group_name_H-M   'P 1'
#
loop_
_entity.id
_entity.type
_entity.pdbx_description
1 polymer ?
#
loop_
_entity_poly.entity_id
_entity_poly.type
_entity_poly.pdbx_seq_one_letter_code
_entity_poly.pdbx_strand_id
1 'polypeptide(L)'
;GCYEFIMQLENGFDTVVGGAGGHLSGGERQRISIARAMLKDAPIVILDEATAYTDPENEAILQNSIAKLVAGKTLIVIAHRLSTIKDSDQIFVVNDGNVTAHGTHEELLVSCPLYKEMWDAHISVKDTVKEGE
;
A
#
# COMPACT_ATOMS: atom_id res chain seq x y z
N GLY A 1 11.84 10.66 -4.62
CA GLY A 1 12.14 10.79 -3.26
C GLY A 1 11.41 11.82 -2.45
N CYS A 2 11.96 12.02 -1.24
CA CYS A 2 11.43 13.04 -0.33
C CYS A 2 12.11 14.41 -0.50
N TYR A 3 13.34 14.44 -0.99
CA TYR A 3 14.19 15.63 -1.03
C TYR A 3 13.52 16.79 -1.77
N GLU A 4 12.99 16.54 -2.96
CA GLU A 4 12.45 17.57 -3.85
C GLU A 4 11.28 18.32 -3.18
N PHE A 5 10.31 17.61 -2.63
CA PHE A 5 9.18 18.28 -2.00
C PHE A 5 9.55 18.92 -0.65
N ILE A 6 10.47 18.32 0.13
CA ILE A 6 10.94 18.91 1.38
C ILE A 6 11.63 20.26 1.11
N MET A 7 12.44 20.35 0.06
CA MET A 7 13.12 21.59 -0.30
C MET A 7 12.19 22.69 -0.85
N GLN A 8 10.95 22.35 -1.21
CA GLN A 8 9.90 23.29 -1.58
C GLN A 8 9.12 23.84 -0.38
N LEU A 9 9.26 23.23 0.80
CA LEU A 9 8.66 23.75 2.02
C LEU A 9 9.39 25.00 2.50
N GLU A 10 8.67 25.89 3.17
CA GLU A 10 9.14 27.22 3.60
C GLU A 10 10.47 27.18 4.37
N ASN A 11 10.67 26.19 5.24
CA ASN A 11 11.89 26.01 6.03
C ASN A 11 12.62 24.69 5.70
N GLY A 12 12.37 24.08 4.52
CA GLY A 12 13.00 22.83 4.13
C GLY A 12 12.84 21.73 5.17
N PHE A 13 13.94 21.12 5.60
CA PHE A 13 13.97 20.07 6.64
C PHE A 13 13.55 20.55 8.03
N ASP A 14 13.63 21.83 8.31
CA ASP A 14 13.26 22.42 9.61
C ASP A 14 11.78 22.84 9.66
N THR A 15 11.03 22.56 8.60
CA THR A 15 9.60 22.86 8.53
C THR A 15 8.82 22.07 9.59
N VAL A 16 8.09 22.78 10.45
CA VAL A 16 7.17 22.16 11.41
C VAL A 16 5.92 21.70 10.65
N VAL A 17 5.61 20.40 10.73
CA VAL A 17 4.47 19.79 10.09
C VAL A 17 3.45 19.27 11.11
N GLY A 18 2.17 19.35 10.76
CA GLY A 18 1.07 18.97 11.66
C GLY A 18 0.58 20.11 12.56
N GLY A 19 -0.60 19.96 13.13
CA GLY A 19 -1.23 20.98 13.96
C GLY A 19 -1.38 22.33 13.27
N ALA A 20 -0.70 23.35 13.78
CA ALA A 20 -0.65 24.70 13.22
C ALA A 20 0.47 24.89 12.17
N GLY A 21 1.26 23.85 11.89
CA GLY A 21 2.35 23.89 10.92
C GLY A 21 1.91 23.56 9.48
N GLY A 22 2.91 23.39 8.59
CA GLY A 22 2.70 23.09 7.19
C GLY A 22 1.90 21.79 6.97
N HIS A 23 1.03 21.79 5.97
CA HIS A 23 0.25 20.62 5.59
C HIS A 23 0.97 19.83 4.51
N LEU A 24 1.31 18.57 4.82
CA LEU A 24 1.78 17.61 3.82
C LEU A 24 0.59 16.90 3.18
N SER A 25 0.68 16.64 1.89
CA SER A 25 -0.25 15.75 1.20
C SER A 25 -0.19 14.32 1.77
N GLY A 26 -1.20 13.50 1.49
CA GLY A 26 -1.20 12.10 1.90
C GLY A 26 0.00 11.32 1.35
N GLY A 27 0.35 11.53 0.08
CA GLY A 27 1.50 10.91 -0.57
C GLY A 27 2.85 11.36 0.00
N GLU A 28 2.99 12.63 0.37
CA GLU A 28 4.20 13.15 1.02
C GLU A 28 4.40 12.55 2.40
N ARG A 29 3.34 12.48 3.22
CA ARG A 29 3.38 11.80 4.53
C ARG A 29 3.78 10.34 4.40
N GLN A 30 3.24 9.64 3.41
CA GLN A 30 3.54 8.24 3.17
C GLN A 30 4.99 8.03 2.75
N ARG A 31 5.53 8.89 1.89
CA ARG A 31 6.96 8.86 1.49
C ARG A 31 7.89 9.08 2.67
N ILE A 32 7.57 10.01 3.58
CA ILE A 32 8.34 10.21 4.81
C ILE A 32 8.28 8.96 5.70
N SER A 33 7.11 8.34 5.83
CA SER A 33 6.96 7.11 6.62
C SER A 33 7.81 5.97 6.07
N ILE A 34 7.89 5.83 4.75
CA ILE A 34 8.75 4.85 4.08
C ILE A 34 10.23 5.17 4.34
N ALA A 35 10.64 6.43 4.23
CA ALA A 35 12.02 6.85 4.51
C ALA A 35 12.42 6.52 5.97
N ARG A 36 11.53 6.75 6.91
CA ARG A 36 11.73 6.36 8.34
C ARG A 36 11.88 4.85 8.50
N ALA A 37 11.06 4.06 7.80
CA ALA A 37 11.14 2.60 7.83
C ALA A 37 12.46 2.10 7.22
N MET A 38 12.95 2.75 6.16
CA MET A 38 14.27 2.45 5.57
C MET A 38 15.41 2.68 6.56
N LEU A 39 15.37 3.81 7.29
CA LEU A 39 16.38 4.11 8.31
C LEU A 39 16.36 3.11 9.47
N LYS A 40 15.18 2.62 9.84
CA LYS A 40 15.03 1.61 10.90
C LYS A 40 15.60 0.26 10.51
N ASP A 41 15.59 -0.07 9.23
CA ASP A 41 16.13 -1.29 8.64
C ASP A 41 15.69 -2.61 9.32
N ALA A 42 14.42 -2.67 9.74
CA ALA A 42 13.86 -3.84 10.39
C ALA A 42 13.70 -5.01 9.41
N PRO A 43 13.90 -6.28 9.83
CA PRO A 43 13.77 -7.45 8.96
C PRO A 43 12.32 -7.76 8.57
N ILE A 44 11.33 -7.25 9.31
CA ILE A 44 9.90 -7.40 9.03
C ILE A 44 9.31 -6.01 8.85
N VAL A 45 8.62 -5.81 7.74
CA VAL A 45 7.92 -4.56 7.40
C VAL A 45 6.43 -4.86 7.31
N ILE A 46 5.63 -4.05 7.98
CA ILE A 46 4.16 -4.12 7.92
C ILE A 46 3.67 -2.87 7.21
N LEU A 47 2.94 -3.06 6.11
CA LEU A 47 2.28 -2.00 5.36
C LEU A 47 0.77 -2.11 5.55
N ASP A 48 0.19 -1.10 6.18
CA ASP A 48 -1.26 -0.90 6.16
C ASP A 48 -1.58 0.00 4.96
N GLU A 49 -2.15 -0.60 3.92
CA GLU A 49 -2.37 0.05 2.64
C GLU A 49 -3.60 0.97 2.68
N ALA A 50 -3.47 2.14 3.27
CA ALA A 50 -4.45 3.21 3.21
C ALA A 50 -4.27 4.07 1.92
N THR A 51 -4.04 3.46 0.76
CA THR A 51 -3.71 4.14 -0.51
C THR A 51 -4.94 4.55 -1.31
N ALA A 52 -5.86 5.28 -0.71
CA ALA A 52 -7.09 5.66 -1.42
C ALA A 52 -6.96 6.88 -2.37
N TYR A 53 -5.84 7.65 -2.34
CA TYR A 53 -5.81 8.97 -2.98
C TYR A 53 -4.44 9.40 -3.53
N THR A 54 -3.73 8.53 -4.25
CA THR A 54 -2.53 8.96 -4.98
C THR A 54 -2.80 8.97 -6.48
N ASP A 55 -2.38 10.06 -7.15
CA ASP A 55 -2.37 10.09 -8.60
C ASP A 55 -1.38 9.03 -9.16
N PRO A 56 -1.53 8.61 -10.43
CA PRO A 56 -0.73 7.51 -11.00
C PRO A 56 0.79 7.74 -10.95
N GLU A 57 1.24 8.99 -11.06
CA GLU A 57 2.67 9.32 -11.02
C GLU A 57 3.24 9.14 -9.60
N ASN A 58 2.54 9.64 -8.59
CA ASN A 58 2.91 9.44 -7.20
C ASN A 58 2.81 7.97 -6.77
N GLU A 59 1.85 7.22 -7.32
CA GLU A 59 1.72 5.78 -7.07
C GLU A 59 2.96 5.02 -7.55
N ALA A 60 3.46 5.31 -8.76
CA ALA A 60 4.66 4.68 -9.30
C ALA A 60 5.92 4.95 -8.45
N ILE A 61 6.10 6.20 -8.01
CA ILE A 61 7.20 6.59 -7.11
C ILE A 61 7.09 5.85 -5.78
N LEU A 62 5.89 5.74 -5.23
CA LEU A 62 5.61 5.06 -3.97
C LEU A 62 5.91 3.56 -4.07
N GLN A 63 5.42 2.88 -5.11
CA GLN A 63 5.65 1.46 -5.35
C GLN A 63 7.15 1.14 -5.50
N ASN A 64 7.89 1.97 -6.22
CA ASN A 64 9.34 1.81 -6.34
C ASN A 64 10.06 1.99 -4.99
N SER A 65 9.61 2.92 -4.16
CA SER A 65 10.15 3.15 -2.82
C SER A 65 9.86 1.98 -1.89
N ILE A 66 8.65 1.41 -1.95
CA ILE A 66 8.27 0.21 -1.19
C ILE A 66 9.12 -0.99 -1.64
N ALA A 67 9.28 -1.20 -2.93
CA ALA A 67 10.09 -2.30 -3.45
C ALA A 67 11.54 -2.25 -2.93
N LYS A 68 12.13 -1.06 -2.84
CA LYS A 68 13.47 -0.86 -2.25
C LYS A 68 13.48 -1.12 -0.74
N LEU A 69 12.42 -0.71 -0.03
CA LEU A 69 12.31 -0.91 1.43
C LEU A 69 12.26 -2.40 1.78
N VAL A 70 11.52 -3.19 1.01
CA VAL A 70 11.23 -4.60 1.36
C VAL A 70 12.20 -5.60 0.76
N ALA A 71 13.15 -5.18 -0.05
CA ALA A 71 14.14 -6.05 -0.69
C ALA A 71 14.91 -6.87 0.36
N GLY A 72 14.82 -8.22 0.27
CA GLY A 72 15.44 -9.15 1.22
C GLY A 72 14.79 -9.20 2.61
N LYS A 73 13.57 -8.67 2.77
CA LYS A 73 12.83 -8.63 4.04
C LYS A 73 11.50 -9.36 3.94
N THR A 74 10.90 -9.66 5.07
CA THR A 74 9.52 -10.15 5.15
C THR A 74 8.56 -8.97 5.12
N LEU A 75 7.67 -8.96 4.13
CA LEU A 75 6.63 -7.94 3.98
C LEU A 75 5.27 -8.52 4.35
N ILE A 76 4.57 -7.86 5.27
CA ILE A 76 3.17 -8.12 5.61
C ILE A 76 2.35 -6.93 5.11
N VAL A 77 1.38 -7.17 4.23
CA VAL A 77 0.51 -6.13 3.68
C VAL A 77 -0.92 -6.34 4.17
N ILE A 78 -1.52 -5.29 4.70
CA ILE A 78 -2.97 -5.22 4.93
C ILE A 78 -3.56 -4.53 3.71
N ALA A 79 -4.17 -5.32 2.82
CA ALA A 79 -4.59 -4.83 1.52
C ALA A 79 -6.08 -4.45 1.50
N HIS A 80 -6.37 -3.30 0.91
CA HIS A 80 -7.72 -2.87 0.55
C HIS A 80 -8.02 -3.11 -0.94
N ARG A 81 -6.99 -3.41 -1.75
CA ARG A 81 -7.10 -3.74 -3.17
C ARG A 81 -6.51 -5.11 -3.44
N LEU A 82 -7.33 -6.06 -3.80
CA LEU A 82 -6.89 -7.44 -4.05
C LEU A 82 -5.86 -7.55 -5.20
N SER A 83 -5.92 -6.63 -6.18
CA SER A 83 -4.96 -6.60 -7.28
C SER A 83 -3.51 -6.37 -6.84
N THR A 84 -3.27 -5.78 -5.67
CA THR A 84 -1.93 -5.50 -5.16
C THR A 84 -1.28 -6.70 -4.49
N ILE A 85 -2.08 -7.69 -4.08
CA ILE A 85 -1.61 -8.86 -3.33
C ILE A 85 -1.65 -10.17 -4.12
N LYS A 86 -2.16 -10.15 -5.36
CA LYS A 86 -2.30 -11.37 -6.18
C LYS A 86 -0.99 -12.15 -6.38
N ASP A 87 0.14 -11.42 -6.41
CA ASP A 87 1.48 -11.99 -6.61
C ASP A 87 2.23 -12.24 -5.29
N SER A 88 1.53 -12.18 -4.15
CA SER A 88 2.11 -12.49 -2.84
C SER A 88 2.37 -13.99 -2.67
N ASP A 89 3.44 -14.33 -1.95
CA ASP A 89 3.79 -15.72 -1.65
C ASP A 89 2.71 -16.44 -0.83
N GLN A 90 2.05 -15.70 0.07
CA GLN A 90 0.96 -16.20 0.91
C GLN A 90 -0.08 -15.08 1.13
N ILE A 91 -1.33 -15.44 1.01
CA ILE A 91 -2.48 -14.58 1.34
C ILE A 91 -3.24 -15.22 2.50
N PHE A 92 -3.58 -14.44 3.50
CA PHE A 92 -4.38 -14.86 4.65
C PHE A 92 -5.75 -14.17 4.58
N VAL A 93 -6.81 -14.97 4.55
CA VAL A 93 -8.19 -14.46 4.60
C VAL A 93 -8.63 -14.41 6.06
N VAL A 94 -8.89 -13.19 6.54
CA VAL A 94 -9.34 -12.96 7.92
C VAL A 94 -10.84 -12.64 7.89
N ASN A 95 -11.63 -13.37 8.64
CA ASN A 95 -13.05 -13.13 8.82
C ASN A 95 -13.44 -13.33 10.29
N ASP A 96 -14.22 -12.41 10.83
CA ASP A 96 -14.65 -12.41 12.25
C ASP A 96 -13.51 -12.63 13.25
N GLY A 97 -12.36 -12.00 13.01
CA GLY A 97 -11.18 -12.06 13.87
C GLY A 97 -10.38 -13.37 13.76
N ASN A 98 -10.71 -14.26 12.83
CA ASN A 98 -10.03 -15.53 12.62
C ASN A 98 -9.44 -15.64 11.21
N VAL A 99 -8.31 -16.33 11.07
CA VAL A 99 -7.79 -16.73 9.77
C VAL A 99 -8.62 -17.93 9.30
N THR A 100 -9.45 -17.72 8.29
CA THR A 100 -10.37 -18.74 7.76
C THR A 100 -9.80 -19.52 6.58
N ALA A 101 -8.85 -18.94 5.84
CA ALA A 101 -8.14 -19.59 4.75
C ALA A 101 -6.77 -18.94 4.54
N HIS A 102 -5.84 -19.67 3.96
CA HIS A 102 -4.55 -19.13 3.50
C HIS A 102 -4.04 -19.92 2.29
N GLY A 103 -3.23 -19.28 1.47
CA GLY A 103 -2.64 -19.86 0.26
C GLY A 103 -2.23 -18.81 -0.74
N THR A 104 -1.87 -19.22 -1.94
CA THR A 104 -1.65 -18.32 -3.09
C THR A 104 -2.99 -17.81 -3.63
N HIS A 105 -2.92 -16.83 -4.51
CA HIS A 105 -4.11 -16.29 -5.20
C HIS A 105 -4.89 -17.39 -5.92
N GLU A 106 -4.20 -18.22 -6.72
CA GLU A 106 -4.81 -19.29 -7.51
C GLU A 106 -5.46 -20.36 -6.61
N GLU A 107 -4.78 -20.74 -5.52
CA GLU A 107 -5.31 -21.70 -4.56
C GLU A 107 -6.58 -21.19 -3.89
N LEU A 108 -6.59 -19.93 -3.47
CA LEU A 108 -7.73 -19.31 -2.79
C LEU A 108 -8.92 -19.08 -3.71
N LEU A 109 -8.71 -18.80 -5.00
CA LEU A 109 -9.80 -18.72 -5.97
C LEU A 109 -10.58 -20.01 -6.10
N VAL A 110 -9.93 -21.15 -5.87
CA VAL A 110 -10.56 -22.48 -5.95
C VAL A 110 -11.10 -22.94 -4.60
N SER A 111 -10.35 -22.70 -3.51
CA SER A 111 -10.62 -23.29 -2.19
C SER A 111 -11.42 -22.40 -1.24
N CYS A 112 -11.45 -21.06 -1.48
CA CYS A 112 -12.09 -20.12 -0.57
C CYS A 112 -13.19 -19.31 -1.29
N PRO A 113 -14.48 -19.68 -1.13
CA PRO A 113 -15.60 -18.98 -1.77
C PRO A 113 -15.64 -17.48 -1.42
N LEU A 114 -15.35 -17.11 -0.16
CA LEU A 114 -15.29 -15.71 0.28
C LEU A 114 -14.23 -14.91 -0.48
N TYR A 115 -13.03 -15.47 -0.64
CA TYR A 115 -11.97 -14.82 -1.39
C TYR A 115 -12.34 -14.64 -2.86
N LYS A 116 -12.95 -15.65 -3.46
CA LYS A 116 -13.42 -15.60 -4.84
C LYS A 116 -14.49 -14.52 -5.03
N GLU A 117 -15.46 -14.43 -4.13
CA GLU A 117 -16.52 -13.40 -4.17
C GLU A 117 -15.90 -11.98 -4.08
N MET A 118 -14.97 -11.77 -3.16
CA MET A 118 -14.26 -10.50 -3.03
C MET A 118 -13.46 -10.14 -4.29
N TRP A 119 -12.84 -11.14 -4.94
CA TRP A 119 -12.09 -10.94 -6.18
C TRP A 119 -13.01 -10.58 -7.35
N ASP A 120 -14.11 -11.30 -7.53
CA ASP A 120 -15.08 -11.07 -8.58
C ASP A 120 -15.73 -9.66 -8.44
N ALA A 121 -16.05 -9.25 -7.21
CA ALA A 121 -16.53 -7.90 -6.91
C ALA A 121 -15.49 -6.82 -7.25
N HIS A 122 -14.21 -7.08 -6.99
CA HIS A 122 -13.12 -6.13 -7.30
C HIS A 122 -12.93 -5.94 -8.82
N ILE A 123 -13.07 -7.00 -9.61
CA ILE A 123 -12.98 -6.93 -11.08
C ILE A 123 -14.18 -6.17 -11.64
N SER A 124 -15.40 -6.46 -11.16
CA SER A 124 -16.63 -5.82 -11.65
C SER A 124 -16.58 -4.29 -11.51
N VAL A 125 -15.98 -3.77 -10.43
CA VAL A 125 -15.81 -2.32 -10.23
C VAL A 125 -14.81 -1.73 -11.24
N LYS A 126 -13.77 -2.47 -11.64
CA LYS A 126 -12.81 -1.98 -12.64
C LYS A 126 -13.38 -1.91 -14.05
N ASP A 127 -14.26 -2.84 -14.39
CA ASP A 127 -14.88 -2.89 -15.73
C ASP A 127 -15.92 -1.77 -15.88
N THR A 128 -16.68 -1.45 -14.83
CA THR A 128 -17.66 -0.34 -14.84
C THR A 128 -17.01 1.04 -14.97
N VAL A 129 -15.76 1.21 -14.51
CA VAL A 129 -15.02 2.49 -14.63
C VAL A 129 -14.45 2.68 -16.04
N LYS A 130 -14.23 1.61 -16.81
CA LYS A 130 -13.71 1.70 -18.20
C LYS A 130 -14.81 1.96 -19.24
N GLU A 131 -16.07 1.68 -18.94
CA GLU A 131 -17.20 1.91 -19.86
C GLU A 131 -17.82 3.32 -19.70
N GLY A 132 -17.30 4.14 -18.82
CA GLY A 132 -17.79 5.51 -18.52
C GLY A 132 -16.93 6.64 -19.10
N GLU A 133 -15.96 6.35 -20.00
CA GLU A 133 -15.19 7.37 -20.75
C GLU A 133 -15.59 7.41 -22.23
#